data_fb5ea6b89bf46e5dafc9e6942eb97289
#
_entry.id   fb5ea6b89bf46e5dafc9e6942eb97289
#
_cell.length_a   1.000
_cell.length_b   1.000
_cell.length_c   1.000
_cell.angle_alpha   90.00
_cell.angle_beta   90.00
_cell.angle_gamma   90.00
#
_symmetry.space_group_name_H-M   'P 1'
#
loop_
_entity.id
_entity.type
_entity.pdbx_description
1 polymer ?
#
loop_
_entity_poly.entity_id
_entity_poly.type
_entity_poly.pdbx_seq_one_letter_code
_entity_poly.pdbx_strand_id
1 'polypeptide(L)'
;HQGMRHNHCLTSPIYRQKVEELLNHLIDAVGDHPGLILWHISNELGGECYCPLCQERFRGWLKEKYHTIDALNHAWWTSFWSHHYDSFDEVEPPFDNGEQSLNGLKLDWRRFTTWNMMDYVHSETAILRKRTPNVPITTNLMEYFPGLDYHKLQRELDFVCWDSYPHWGRPDRSTTVTAGMTAFDHALIRGCKPDK
;
A
#
# COMPACT_ATOMS: atom_id res chain seq x y z
N HIS A 1 -3.94 19.11 2.00
CA HIS A 1 -4.30 19.00 0.58
C HIS A 1 -5.50 18.07 0.45
N GLN A 2 -6.59 18.54 -0.13
CA GLN A 2 -7.79 17.73 -0.36
C GLN A 2 -7.70 17.09 -1.74
N GLY A 3 -7.86 15.76 -1.79
CA GLY A 3 -7.95 14.99 -3.01
C GLY A 3 -9.37 14.49 -3.26
N MET A 4 -9.55 13.68 -4.27
CA MET A 4 -10.86 13.08 -4.59
C MET A 4 -11.29 12.04 -3.56
N ARG A 5 -10.34 11.26 -3.04
CA ARG A 5 -10.55 10.13 -2.11
C ARG A 5 -9.30 9.96 -1.23
N HIS A 6 -9.46 9.36 -0.04
CA HIS A 6 -8.36 9.12 0.90
C HIS A 6 -7.60 10.40 1.30
N ASN A 7 -8.32 11.38 1.85
CA ASN A 7 -7.77 12.67 2.26
C ASN A 7 -7.02 12.62 3.61
N HIS A 8 -6.34 11.53 3.89
CA HIS A 8 -5.56 11.28 5.10
C HIS A 8 -4.16 10.79 4.76
N CYS A 9 -3.27 10.87 5.72
CA CYS A 9 -1.91 10.37 5.59
C CYS A 9 -1.70 9.18 6.52
N LEU A 10 -1.38 8.02 5.98
CA LEU A 10 -1.14 6.79 6.76
C LEU A 10 0.13 6.85 7.63
N THR A 11 1.00 7.83 7.38
CA THR A 11 2.18 8.13 8.19
C THR A 11 1.84 9.05 9.37
N SER A 12 0.68 9.74 9.36
CA SER A 12 0.29 10.68 10.42
C SER A 12 0.10 9.98 11.76
N PRO A 13 0.82 10.38 12.82
CA PRO A 13 0.64 9.82 14.17
C PRO A 13 -0.78 10.03 14.70
N ILE A 14 -1.35 11.21 14.44
CA ILE A 14 -2.72 11.56 14.87
C ILE A 14 -3.74 10.64 14.17
N TYR A 15 -3.57 10.40 12.86
CA TYR A 15 -4.46 9.50 12.12
C TYR A 15 -4.39 8.08 12.69
N ARG A 16 -3.19 7.53 12.90
CA ARG A 16 -2.98 6.20 13.47
C ARG A 16 -3.57 6.07 14.88
N GLN A 17 -3.39 7.09 15.72
CA GLN A 17 -4.01 7.13 17.05
C GLN A 17 -5.54 7.06 16.95
N LYS A 18 -6.17 7.82 16.04
CA LYS A 18 -7.61 7.80 15.86
C LYS A 18 -8.13 6.48 15.29
N VAL A 19 -7.36 5.81 14.45
CA VAL A 19 -7.66 4.46 13.99
C VAL A 19 -7.59 3.46 15.15
N GLU A 20 -6.56 3.53 15.98
CA GLU A 20 -6.46 2.68 17.18
C GLU A 20 -7.65 2.88 18.15
N GLU A 21 -8.01 4.13 18.43
CA GLU A 21 -9.19 4.45 19.25
C GLU A 21 -10.46 3.83 18.64
N LEU A 22 -10.68 4.02 17.34
CA LEU A 22 -11.83 3.46 16.62
C LEU A 22 -11.87 1.94 16.68
N LEU A 23 -10.75 1.28 16.38
CA LEU A 23 -10.67 -0.19 16.41
C LEU A 23 -10.95 -0.75 17.79
N ASN A 24 -10.43 -0.13 18.85
CA ASN A 24 -10.72 -0.56 20.21
C ASN A 24 -12.22 -0.43 20.52
N HIS A 25 -12.87 0.66 20.14
CA HIS A 25 -14.33 0.81 20.33
C HIS A 25 -15.14 -0.24 19.53
N LEU A 26 -14.72 -0.55 18.29
CA LEU A 26 -15.36 -1.59 17.50
C LEU A 26 -15.20 -2.97 18.14
N ILE A 27 -14.01 -3.29 18.63
CA ILE A 27 -13.75 -4.56 19.32
C ILE A 27 -14.59 -4.64 20.60
N ASP A 28 -14.67 -3.57 21.38
CA ASP A 28 -15.50 -3.53 22.59
C ASP A 28 -16.99 -3.76 22.28
N ALA A 29 -17.45 -3.28 21.14
CA ALA A 29 -18.84 -3.39 20.75
C ALA A 29 -19.21 -4.78 20.14
N VAL A 30 -18.32 -5.38 19.35
CA VAL A 30 -18.66 -6.58 18.56
C VAL A 30 -17.61 -7.69 18.61
N GLY A 31 -16.47 -7.51 19.29
CA GLY A 31 -15.36 -8.47 19.28
C GLY A 31 -15.71 -9.87 19.76
N ASP A 32 -16.63 -9.98 20.70
CA ASP A 32 -17.11 -11.27 21.26
C ASP A 32 -18.44 -11.71 20.65
N HIS A 33 -18.94 -11.00 19.63
CA HIS A 33 -20.23 -11.32 19.02
C HIS A 33 -20.12 -12.58 18.15
N PRO A 34 -20.99 -13.60 18.31
CA PRO A 34 -20.89 -14.87 17.56
C PRO A 34 -21.10 -14.71 16.04
N GLY A 35 -21.66 -13.60 15.60
CA GLY A 35 -21.79 -13.26 14.18
C GLY A 35 -20.57 -12.58 13.59
N LEU A 36 -19.51 -12.28 14.36
CA LEU A 36 -18.28 -11.73 13.84
C LEU A 36 -17.46 -12.83 13.16
N ILE A 37 -17.50 -12.88 11.85
CA ILE A 37 -16.83 -13.91 11.04
C ILE A 37 -15.47 -13.47 10.50
N LEU A 38 -15.26 -12.17 10.31
CA LEU A 38 -14.00 -11.59 9.83
C LEU A 38 -13.95 -10.08 10.12
N TRP A 39 -12.73 -9.54 10.13
CA TRP A 39 -12.47 -8.12 10.05
C TRP A 39 -12.09 -7.73 8.62
N HIS A 40 -12.79 -6.75 8.07
CA HIS A 40 -12.39 -6.08 6.85
C HIS A 40 -11.80 -4.72 7.24
N ILE A 41 -10.47 -4.62 7.20
CA ILE A 41 -9.75 -3.39 7.58
C ILE A 41 -9.60 -2.46 6.39
N SER A 42 -9.69 -1.15 6.66
CA SER A 42 -9.53 -0.12 5.63
C SER A 42 -10.40 -0.37 4.38
N ASN A 43 -10.06 0.23 3.26
CA ASN A 43 -10.72 -0.01 1.96
C ASN A 43 -9.81 0.43 0.83
N GLU A 44 -9.58 -0.44 -0.16
CA GLU A 44 -8.83 -0.11 -1.37
C GLU A 44 -7.55 0.68 -1.07
N LEU A 45 -6.72 0.14 -0.19
CA LEU A 45 -5.47 0.77 0.20
C LEU A 45 -4.64 1.11 -1.04
N GLY A 46 -4.29 2.37 -1.19
CA GLY A 46 -3.57 2.84 -2.35
C GLY A 46 -3.32 4.34 -2.30
N GLY A 47 -2.77 4.85 -3.39
CA GLY A 47 -2.39 6.25 -3.52
C GLY A 47 -1.03 6.56 -2.91
N GLU A 48 -0.53 7.72 -3.26
CA GLU A 48 0.75 8.25 -2.82
C GLU A 48 0.52 9.54 -2.02
N CYS A 49 1.29 9.71 -0.97
CA CYS A 49 1.23 10.90 -0.13
C CYS A 49 2.58 11.57 -0.07
N TYR A 50 2.65 12.79 -0.58
CA TYR A 50 3.88 13.59 -0.68
C TYR A 50 4.02 14.62 0.46
N CYS A 51 3.31 14.47 1.56
CA CYS A 51 3.40 15.39 2.68
C CYS A 51 4.77 15.30 3.40
N PRO A 52 5.13 16.31 4.20
CA PRO A 52 6.44 16.31 4.90
C PRO A 52 6.71 15.05 5.72
N LEU A 53 5.69 14.48 6.38
CA LEU A 53 5.85 13.24 7.15
C LEU A 53 6.25 12.05 6.29
N CYS A 54 5.65 11.92 5.09
CA CYS A 54 6.00 10.85 4.15
C CYS A 54 7.38 11.07 3.54
N GLN A 55 7.76 12.31 3.25
CA GLN A 55 9.09 12.65 2.74
C GLN A 55 10.18 12.32 3.76
N GLU A 56 10.01 12.72 5.01
CA GLU A 56 10.94 12.41 6.09
C GLU A 56 11.08 10.90 6.29
N ARG A 57 9.94 10.18 6.31
CA ARG A 57 9.93 8.73 6.44
C ARG A 57 10.61 8.03 5.25
N PHE A 58 10.46 8.55 4.04
CA PHE A 58 11.14 8.03 2.86
C PHE A 58 12.66 8.20 2.96
N ARG A 59 13.14 9.37 3.40
CA ARG A 59 14.57 9.59 3.65
C ARG A 59 15.13 8.63 4.69
N GLY A 60 14.39 8.40 5.77
CA GLY A 60 14.75 7.39 6.78
C GLY A 60 14.85 5.99 6.19
N TRP A 61 13.85 5.59 5.40
CA TRP A 61 13.84 4.30 4.70
C TRP A 61 15.02 4.14 3.72
N LEU A 62 15.40 5.21 3.01
CA LEU A 62 16.58 5.22 2.15
C LEU A 62 17.88 5.09 2.94
N LYS A 63 17.99 5.78 4.10
CA LYS A 63 19.16 5.67 5.00
C LYS A 63 19.36 4.23 5.48
N GLU A 64 18.27 3.56 5.86
CA GLU A 64 18.30 2.15 6.25
C GLU A 64 18.69 1.22 5.09
N LYS A 65 18.21 1.50 3.89
CA LYS A 65 18.46 0.67 2.71
C LYS A 65 19.87 0.79 2.15
N TYR A 66 20.38 2.01 2.08
CA TYR A 66 21.64 2.32 1.37
C TYR A 66 22.83 2.59 2.31
N HIS A 67 22.56 2.93 3.57
CA HIS A 67 23.54 3.27 4.61
C HIS A 67 24.36 4.54 4.34
N THR A 68 24.81 4.75 3.11
CA THR A 68 25.56 5.95 2.70
C THR A 68 24.93 6.61 1.47
N ILE A 69 25.13 7.93 1.36
CA ILE A 69 24.63 8.68 0.22
C ILE A 69 25.35 8.26 -1.07
N ASP A 70 26.62 7.91 -1.00
CA ASP A 70 27.39 7.42 -2.14
C ASP A 70 26.83 6.10 -2.68
N ALA A 71 26.40 5.19 -1.78
CA ALA A 71 25.78 3.94 -2.19
C ALA A 71 24.43 4.20 -2.91
N LEU A 72 23.63 5.16 -2.43
CA LEU A 72 22.41 5.59 -3.11
C LEU A 72 22.73 6.19 -4.48
N ASN A 73 23.68 7.14 -4.54
CA ASN A 73 24.11 7.77 -5.79
C ASN A 73 24.55 6.75 -6.83
N HIS A 74 25.34 5.77 -6.41
CA HIS A 74 25.78 4.68 -7.28
C HIS A 74 24.58 3.82 -7.77
N ALA A 75 23.70 3.42 -6.86
CA ALA A 75 22.55 2.56 -7.20
C ALA A 75 21.54 3.24 -8.13
N TRP A 76 21.34 4.54 -7.98
CA TRP A 76 20.43 5.32 -8.80
C TRP A 76 21.10 5.89 -10.07
N TRP A 77 22.44 5.76 -10.17
CA TRP A 77 23.25 6.33 -11.24
C TRP A 77 23.05 7.84 -11.41
N THR A 78 23.10 8.55 -10.30
CA THR A 78 22.82 10.00 -10.21
C THR A 78 23.82 10.87 -10.94
N SER A 79 24.99 10.33 -11.31
CA SER A 79 25.95 11.02 -12.19
C SER A 79 25.37 11.38 -13.57
N PHE A 80 24.31 10.66 -14.00
CA PHE A 80 23.60 11.01 -15.23
C PHE A 80 22.89 12.35 -15.08
N TRP A 81 23.20 13.30 -15.94
CA TRP A 81 22.76 14.69 -15.92
C TRP A 81 23.02 15.44 -14.60
N SER A 82 24.07 15.04 -13.87
CA SER A 82 24.50 15.71 -12.64
C SER A 82 23.43 15.75 -11.52
N HIS A 83 22.67 14.68 -11.36
CA HIS A 83 21.66 14.54 -10.30
C HIS A 83 22.25 14.05 -8.96
N HIS A 84 23.53 14.29 -8.73
CA HIS A 84 24.22 13.85 -7.52
C HIS A 84 23.64 14.49 -6.26
N TYR A 85 23.46 13.69 -5.22
CA TYR A 85 23.05 14.14 -3.89
C TYR A 85 24.24 14.14 -2.95
N ASP A 86 24.39 15.20 -2.17
CA ASP A 86 25.42 15.30 -1.13
C ASP A 86 24.93 14.74 0.21
N SER A 87 23.63 14.72 0.41
CA SER A 87 22.99 14.15 1.61
C SER A 87 21.61 13.53 1.33
N PHE A 88 21.15 12.64 2.21
CA PHE A 88 19.79 12.11 2.13
C PHE A 88 18.72 13.20 2.32
N ASP A 89 19.04 14.30 2.96
CA ASP A 89 18.08 15.36 3.25
C ASP A 89 17.70 16.16 1.99
N GLU A 90 18.50 16.06 0.93
CA GLU A 90 18.23 16.64 -0.38
C GLU A 90 17.29 15.78 -1.23
N VAL A 91 17.09 14.52 -0.84
CA VAL A 91 16.24 13.63 -1.62
C VAL A 91 14.78 14.02 -1.45
N GLU A 92 14.13 14.33 -2.56
CA GLU A 92 12.71 14.58 -2.67
C GLU A 92 11.99 13.39 -3.34
N PRO A 93 10.68 13.19 -3.07
CA PRO A 93 9.89 12.22 -3.83
C PRO A 93 9.79 12.60 -5.31
N PRO A 94 9.48 11.66 -6.21
CA PRO A 94 9.33 11.93 -7.63
C PRO A 94 8.03 12.72 -7.91
N PHE A 95 8.11 14.05 -7.82
CA PHE A 95 7.02 14.94 -8.21
C PHE A 95 6.96 15.12 -9.73
N ASP A 96 5.81 15.59 -10.24
CA ASP A 96 5.64 15.94 -11.66
C ASP A 96 6.50 17.12 -12.13
N ASN A 97 7.14 17.84 -11.20
CA ASN A 97 7.86 19.07 -11.45
C ASN A 97 9.31 18.89 -11.89
N GLY A 98 9.75 17.72 -12.26
CA GLY A 98 11.03 17.66 -12.93
C GLY A 98 11.82 16.35 -12.88
N GLU A 99 11.79 15.58 -11.82
CA GLU A 99 12.70 14.44 -11.72
C GLU A 99 12.11 13.18 -12.38
N GLN A 100 11.87 13.27 -13.68
CA GLN A 100 11.35 12.16 -14.50
C GLN A 100 12.42 11.15 -14.94
N SER A 101 13.71 11.53 -14.89
CA SER A 101 14.82 10.72 -15.41
C SER A 101 15.41 9.72 -14.41
N LEU A 102 15.30 9.97 -13.09
CA LEU A 102 15.83 9.07 -12.05
C LEU A 102 14.92 7.85 -11.82
N ASN A 103 15.12 6.82 -12.61
CA ASN A 103 14.35 5.57 -12.48
C ASN A 103 14.57 4.88 -11.12
N GLY A 104 15.76 5.01 -10.52
CA GLY A 104 16.05 4.52 -9.18
C GLY A 104 15.18 5.16 -8.13
N LEU A 105 15.03 6.48 -8.15
CA LEU A 105 14.15 7.24 -7.28
C LEU A 105 12.68 6.78 -7.40
N LYS A 106 12.16 6.69 -8.63
CA LYS A 106 10.78 6.25 -8.88
C LYS A 106 10.53 4.83 -8.38
N LEU A 107 11.47 3.93 -8.62
CA LEU A 107 11.35 2.55 -8.18
C LEU A 107 11.38 2.44 -6.66
N ASP A 108 12.25 3.19 -6.01
CA ASP A 108 12.34 3.17 -4.56
C ASP A 108 11.19 3.91 -3.89
N TRP A 109 10.64 4.94 -4.50
CA TRP A 109 9.39 5.53 -4.03
C TRP A 109 8.22 4.53 -4.06
N ARG A 110 8.07 3.74 -5.11
CA ARG A 110 7.06 2.66 -5.18
C ARG A 110 7.29 1.58 -4.12
N ARG A 111 8.54 1.19 -3.91
CA ARG A 111 8.91 0.22 -2.86
C ARG A 111 8.62 0.76 -1.46
N PHE A 112 8.95 2.01 -1.23
CA PHE A 112 8.63 2.72 0.00
C PHE A 112 7.12 2.83 0.20
N THR A 113 6.36 3.19 -0.83
CA THR A 113 4.89 3.27 -0.75
C THR A 113 4.29 1.94 -0.33
N THR A 114 4.72 0.83 -0.92
CA THR A 114 4.30 -0.51 -0.49
C THR A 114 4.70 -0.81 0.96
N TRP A 115 5.94 -0.53 1.33
CA TRP A 115 6.43 -0.75 2.69
C TRP A 115 5.67 0.08 3.72
N ASN A 116 5.42 1.35 3.43
CA ASN A 116 4.68 2.25 4.31
C ASN A 116 3.22 1.83 4.47
N MET A 117 2.62 1.27 3.42
CA MET A 117 1.28 0.71 3.45
C MET A 117 1.23 -0.56 4.30
N MET A 118 2.20 -1.47 4.13
CA MET A 118 2.32 -2.68 4.95
C MET A 118 2.48 -2.36 6.43
N ASP A 119 3.30 -1.37 6.78
CA ASP A 119 3.49 -0.92 8.15
C ASP A 119 2.20 -0.36 8.76
N TYR A 120 1.42 0.35 7.96
CA TYR A 120 0.10 0.81 8.39
C TYR A 120 -0.86 -0.37 8.60
N VAL A 121 -0.97 -1.29 7.64
CA VAL A 121 -1.81 -2.50 7.76
C VAL A 121 -1.38 -3.34 8.96
N HIS A 122 -0.07 -3.50 9.17
CA HIS A 122 0.46 -4.18 10.36
C HIS A 122 -0.03 -3.53 11.65
N SER A 123 -0.07 -2.19 11.72
CA SER A 123 -0.56 -1.50 12.92
C SER A 123 -2.04 -1.77 13.20
N GLU A 124 -2.90 -1.83 12.17
CA GLU A 124 -4.32 -2.20 12.34
C GLU A 124 -4.47 -3.68 12.73
N THR A 125 -3.79 -4.58 12.03
CA THR A 125 -3.89 -6.02 12.29
C THR A 125 -3.36 -6.38 13.69
N ALA A 126 -2.31 -5.74 14.16
CA ALA A 126 -1.76 -5.97 15.49
C ALA A 126 -2.76 -5.69 16.62
N ILE A 127 -3.55 -4.61 16.49
CA ILE A 127 -4.59 -4.25 17.44
C ILE A 127 -5.69 -5.33 17.47
N LEU A 128 -6.17 -5.73 16.29
CA LEU A 128 -7.23 -6.73 16.15
C LEU A 128 -6.77 -8.11 16.65
N ARG A 129 -5.59 -8.57 16.24
CA ARG A 129 -5.05 -9.89 16.65
C ARG A 129 -4.80 -10.00 18.14
N LYS A 130 -4.44 -8.89 18.80
CA LYS A 130 -4.25 -8.88 20.27
C LYS A 130 -5.54 -9.21 21.02
N ARG A 131 -6.69 -8.79 20.52
CA ARG A 131 -7.97 -8.90 21.23
C ARG A 131 -8.91 -9.94 20.62
N THR A 132 -8.80 -10.20 19.32
CA THR A 132 -9.61 -11.16 18.58
C THR A 132 -8.74 -12.10 17.74
N PRO A 133 -7.82 -12.87 18.35
CA PRO A 133 -6.77 -13.63 17.64
C PRO A 133 -7.29 -14.67 16.66
N ASN A 134 -8.51 -15.17 16.85
CA ASN A 134 -9.11 -16.21 16.03
C ASN A 134 -10.02 -15.66 14.91
N VAL A 135 -10.22 -14.35 14.84
CA VAL A 135 -11.05 -13.71 13.80
C VAL A 135 -10.16 -13.37 12.61
N PRO A 136 -10.43 -13.91 11.42
CA PRO A 136 -9.62 -13.61 10.23
C PRO A 136 -9.68 -12.14 9.84
N ILE A 137 -8.59 -11.65 9.23
CA ILE A 137 -8.46 -10.26 8.80
C ILE A 137 -8.19 -10.22 7.30
N THR A 138 -8.90 -9.35 6.60
CA THR A 138 -8.70 -9.07 5.18
C THR A 138 -8.89 -7.59 4.85
N THR A 139 -8.55 -7.20 3.63
CA THR A 139 -8.95 -5.95 2.98
C THR A 139 -9.16 -6.21 1.50
N ASN A 140 -9.92 -5.34 0.83
CA ASN A 140 -10.10 -5.44 -0.61
C ASN A 140 -8.92 -4.79 -1.35
N LEU A 141 -8.38 -5.51 -2.32
CA LEU A 141 -7.41 -4.99 -3.28
C LEU A 141 -8.15 -4.42 -4.49
N MET A 142 -7.61 -3.38 -5.09
CA MET A 142 -8.08 -2.87 -6.39
C MET A 142 -7.59 -3.83 -7.50
N GLU A 143 -8.23 -3.79 -8.67
CA GLU A 143 -7.77 -4.56 -9.83
C GLU A 143 -6.25 -4.42 -10.09
N TYR A 144 -5.83 -4.12 -11.28
CA TYR A 144 -4.41 -3.88 -11.63
C TYR A 144 -3.95 -2.52 -11.09
N PHE A 145 -3.64 -2.45 -9.81
CA PHE A 145 -3.11 -1.23 -9.23
C PHE A 145 -1.58 -1.26 -9.20
N PRO A 146 -0.89 -0.56 -10.11
CA PRO A 146 0.56 -0.64 -10.24
C PRO A 146 1.33 0.06 -9.12
N GLY A 147 0.63 0.78 -8.24
CA GLY A 147 1.23 1.52 -7.13
C GLY A 147 1.65 0.68 -5.94
N LEU A 148 1.19 -0.58 -5.83
CA LEU A 148 1.46 -1.47 -4.70
C LEU A 148 1.90 -2.87 -5.15
N ASP A 149 2.83 -3.44 -4.39
CA ASP A 149 3.22 -4.84 -4.51
C ASP A 149 2.26 -5.71 -3.67
N TYR A 150 1.26 -6.27 -4.31
CA TYR A 150 0.24 -7.09 -3.66
C TYR A 150 0.79 -8.38 -3.06
N HIS A 151 1.85 -8.98 -3.62
CA HIS A 151 2.52 -10.14 -3.03
C HIS A 151 3.11 -9.84 -1.65
N LYS A 152 3.51 -8.59 -1.42
CA LYS A 152 3.99 -8.17 -0.10
C LYS A 152 2.85 -7.80 0.82
N LEU A 153 1.93 -6.95 0.35
CA LEU A 153 0.83 -6.42 1.16
C LEU A 153 -0.05 -7.54 1.74
N GLN A 154 -0.36 -8.58 0.95
CA GLN A 154 -1.21 -9.68 1.37
C GLN A 154 -0.60 -10.55 2.51
N ARG A 155 0.70 -10.43 2.82
CA ARG A 155 1.32 -11.20 3.90
C ARG A 155 0.77 -10.84 5.28
N GLU A 156 0.29 -9.63 5.45
CA GLU A 156 -0.34 -9.14 6.68
C GLU A 156 -1.78 -9.64 6.84
N LEU A 157 -2.39 -10.18 5.79
CA LEU A 157 -3.79 -10.60 5.73
C LEU A 157 -3.93 -12.11 5.84
N ASP A 158 -5.07 -12.60 6.33
CA ASP A 158 -5.34 -14.05 6.40
C ASP A 158 -5.78 -14.62 5.06
N PHE A 159 -6.51 -13.86 4.27
CA PHE A 159 -6.87 -14.19 2.89
C PHE A 159 -6.98 -12.94 2.03
N VAL A 160 -7.01 -13.13 0.73
CA VAL A 160 -7.02 -12.04 -0.24
C VAL A 160 -8.44 -11.82 -0.76
N CYS A 161 -8.91 -10.58 -0.68
CA CYS A 161 -10.11 -10.10 -1.35
C CYS A 161 -9.73 -9.02 -2.37
N TRP A 162 -10.53 -8.85 -3.40
CA TRP A 162 -10.35 -7.80 -4.38
C TRP A 162 -11.68 -7.36 -4.99
N ASP A 163 -11.71 -6.16 -5.52
CA ASP A 163 -12.86 -5.58 -6.16
C ASP A 163 -12.99 -6.09 -7.58
N SER A 164 -14.03 -6.86 -7.84
CA SER A 164 -14.31 -7.43 -9.15
C SER A 164 -15.51 -6.75 -9.78
N TYR A 165 -15.29 -6.00 -10.85
CA TYR A 165 -16.34 -5.29 -11.59
C TYR A 165 -16.41 -5.78 -13.04
N PRO A 166 -16.87 -7.01 -13.30
CA PRO A 166 -16.98 -7.51 -14.66
C PRO A 166 -18.03 -6.74 -15.44
N HIS A 167 -17.63 -6.12 -16.53
CA HIS A 167 -18.48 -5.29 -17.37
C HIS A 167 -19.29 -6.14 -18.37
N TRP A 168 -20.31 -6.81 -17.89
CA TRP A 168 -21.23 -7.59 -18.75
C TRP A 168 -22.10 -6.66 -19.60
N GLY A 169 -22.38 -7.09 -20.83
CA GLY A 169 -23.31 -6.37 -21.73
C GLY A 169 -22.75 -5.09 -22.34
N ARG A 170 -21.46 -4.83 -22.27
CA ARG A 170 -20.85 -3.69 -22.99
C ARG A 170 -20.82 -3.97 -24.49
N PRO A 171 -21.23 -2.98 -25.32
CA PRO A 171 -21.27 -3.14 -26.78
C PRO A 171 -19.88 -3.25 -27.42
N ASP A 172 -18.84 -2.72 -26.75
CA ASP A 172 -17.45 -2.69 -27.21
C ASP A 172 -16.66 -3.95 -26.82
N ARG A 173 -17.25 -4.87 -26.07
CA ARG A 173 -16.56 -6.06 -25.57
C ARG A 173 -17.46 -7.29 -25.55
N SER A 174 -16.98 -8.39 -26.11
CA SER A 174 -17.73 -9.65 -26.07
C SER A 174 -17.79 -10.25 -24.66
N THR A 175 -18.86 -10.97 -24.37
CA THR A 175 -19.03 -11.71 -23.11
C THR A 175 -17.87 -12.69 -22.86
N THR A 176 -17.35 -13.33 -23.90
CA THR A 176 -16.19 -14.24 -23.80
C THR A 176 -14.95 -13.51 -23.33
N VAL A 177 -14.67 -12.32 -23.84
CA VAL A 177 -13.53 -11.50 -23.42
C VAL A 177 -13.70 -11.07 -21.95
N THR A 178 -14.90 -10.61 -21.57
CA THR A 178 -15.18 -10.25 -20.17
C THR A 178 -14.97 -11.44 -19.23
N ALA A 179 -15.50 -12.62 -19.58
CA ALA A 179 -15.32 -13.83 -18.79
C ALA A 179 -13.83 -14.23 -18.66
N GLY A 180 -13.08 -14.18 -19.77
CA GLY A 180 -11.66 -14.49 -19.78
C GLY A 180 -10.84 -13.54 -18.91
N MET A 181 -11.09 -12.24 -18.99
CA MET A 181 -10.45 -11.24 -18.12
C MET A 181 -10.77 -11.46 -16.65
N THR A 182 -12.04 -11.63 -16.30
CA THR A 182 -12.45 -11.90 -14.92
C THR A 182 -11.79 -13.14 -14.37
N ALA A 183 -11.71 -14.23 -15.14
CA ALA A 183 -11.03 -15.45 -14.75
C ALA A 183 -9.52 -15.24 -14.54
N PHE A 184 -8.88 -14.46 -15.42
CA PHE A 184 -7.48 -14.10 -15.30
C PHE A 184 -7.20 -13.28 -14.03
N ASP A 185 -8.04 -12.28 -13.74
CA ASP A 185 -7.91 -11.43 -12.57
C ASP A 185 -8.03 -12.24 -11.27
N HIS A 186 -9.02 -13.12 -11.19
CA HIS A 186 -9.16 -14.04 -10.07
C HIS A 186 -7.94 -14.96 -9.90
N ALA A 187 -7.39 -15.48 -10.99
CA ALA A 187 -6.20 -16.32 -10.94
C ALA A 187 -4.96 -15.54 -10.47
N LEU A 188 -4.80 -14.30 -10.94
CA LEU A 188 -3.70 -13.42 -10.56
C LEU A 188 -3.75 -13.10 -9.06
N ILE A 189 -4.90 -12.64 -8.58
CA ILE A 189 -5.06 -12.27 -7.16
C ILE A 189 -4.90 -13.51 -6.26
N ARG A 190 -5.48 -14.64 -6.64
CA ARG A 190 -5.28 -15.91 -5.92
C ARG A 190 -3.81 -16.33 -5.89
N GLY A 191 -3.05 -16.06 -6.96
CA GLY A 191 -1.61 -16.30 -7.01
C GLY A 191 -0.78 -15.47 -6.03
N CYS A 192 -1.32 -14.37 -5.51
CA CYS A 192 -0.65 -13.58 -4.47
C CYS A 192 -0.55 -14.36 -3.14
N LYS A 193 -1.47 -15.32 -2.88
CA LYS A 193 -1.48 -16.16 -1.68
C LYS A 193 -1.83 -17.62 -2.03
N PRO A 194 -0.90 -18.34 -2.65
CA PRO A 194 -1.19 -19.65 -3.24
C PRO A 194 -1.56 -20.74 -2.23
N ASP A 195 -1.16 -20.58 -0.98
CA ASP A 195 -1.32 -21.60 0.06
C ASP A 195 -2.65 -21.50 0.83
N LYS A 196 -3.58 -20.62 0.38
CA LYS A 196 -4.88 -20.41 1.06
C LYS A 196 -6.04 -20.25 0.09
#